data_e16dd57391fdd68f59bee55e35af0f3c
#
_entry.id   e16dd57391fdd68f59bee55e35af0f3c
#
_cell.length_a   1.000
_cell.length_b   1.000
_cell.length_c   1.000
_cell.angle_alpha   90.00
_cell.angle_beta   90.00
_cell.angle_gamma   90.00
#
_symmetry.space_group_name_H-M   'P 1'
#
loop_
_entity.id
_entity.type
_entity.pdbx_description
1 polymer ?
#
loop_
_entity_poly.entity_id
_entity_poly.type
_entity_poly.pdbx_seq_one_letter_code
_entity_poly.pdbx_strand_id
1 'polypeptide(L)'
;MNHHLDAPGLQALVERYFAAVDGRDLAGTLACFAPDARFGIANHGVFYQGRDTEVRGMYERLADRYARVWHGDFDHVFDVPAQRVASRFRVENTTHEGEKRLKNNCNFFALRGGLFQEVFVYMSGENSLQ
;
A
#
# COMPACT_ATOMS: atom_id res chain seq x y z
N MET A 1 11.56 -14.94 -18.49
CA MET A 1 10.71 -15.38 -17.36
C MET A 1 9.41 -14.60 -17.39
N ASN A 2 8.30 -15.29 -17.26
CA ASN A 2 6.99 -14.63 -17.26
C ASN A 2 6.60 -14.25 -15.83
N HIS A 3 6.41 -12.94 -15.58
CA HIS A 3 5.98 -12.40 -14.28
C HIS A 3 4.49 -12.03 -14.26
N HIS A 4 3.73 -12.56 -15.22
CA HIS A 4 2.29 -12.35 -15.24
C HIS A 4 1.65 -13.20 -14.13
N LEU A 5 0.98 -12.56 -13.17
CA LEU A 5 0.37 -13.25 -12.05
C LEU A 5 -1.10 -13.59 -12.35
N ASP A 6 -1.52 -14.77 -11.93
CA ASP A 6 -2.95 -15.14 -11.92
C ASP A 6 -3.65 -14.49 -10.70
N ALA A 7 -4.96 -14.70 -10.55
CA ALA A 7 -5.71 -14.10 -9.45
C ALA A 7 -5.13 -14.48 -8.07
N PRO A 8 -4.83 -15.77 -7.78
CA PRO A 8 -4.18 -16.09 -6.52
C PRO A 8 -2.82 -15.42 -6.33
N GLY A 9 -2.04 -15.24 -7.40
CA GLY A 9 -0.76 -14.54 -7.35
C GLY A 9 -0.90 -13.06 -7.05
N LEU A 10 -1.89 -12.40 -7.66
CA LEU A 10 -2.20 -10.99 -7.38
C LEU A 10 -2.64 -10.82 -5.93
N GLN A 11 -3.52 -11.70 -5.44
CA GLN A 11 -3.97 -11.67 -4.06
C GLN A 11 -2.81 -11.86 -3.08
N ALA A 12 -1.94 -12.84 -3.35
CA ALA A 12 -0.79 -13.12 -2.49
C ALA A 12 0.15 -11.91 -2.38
N LEU A 13 0.39 -11.20 -3.48
CA LEU A 13 1.23 -10.00 -3.47
C LEU A 13 0.62 -8.89 -2.63
N VAL A 14 -0.68 -8.61 -2.82
CA VAL A 14 -1.37 -7.56 -2.07
C VAL A 14 -1.42 -7.90 -0.57
N GLU A 15 -1.71 -9.14 -0.23
CA GLU A 15 -1.74 -9.59 1.18
C GLU A 15 -0.36 -9.49 1.82
N ARG A 16 0.69 -9.88 1.12
CA ARG A 16 2.06 -9.76 1.61
C ARG A 16 2.44 -8.31 1.84
N TYR A 17 2.03 -7.42 0.95
CA TYR A 17 2.26 -5.99 1.07
C TYR A 17 1.63 -5.46 2.38
N PHE A 18 0.35 -5.70 2.60
CA PHE A 18 -0.32 -5.20 3.80
C PHE A 18 0.24 -5.84 5.08
N ALA A 19 0.57 -7.13 5.05
CA ALA A 19 1.20 -7.79 6.20
C ALA A 19 2.56 -7.18 6.54
N ALA A 20 3.36 -6.84 5.53
CA ALA A 20 4.66 -6.20 5.73
C ALA A 20 4.51 -4.80 6.32
N VAL A 21 3.56 -4.00 5.81
CA VAL A 21 3.29 -2.66 6.36
C VAL A 21 2.87 -2.76 7.83
N ASP A 22 1.92 -3.64 8.14
CA ASP A 22 1.42 -3.80 9.51
C ASP A 22 2.47 -4.38 10.45
N GLY A 23 3.37 -5.21 9.92
CA GLY A 23 4.48 -5.79 10.68
C GLY A 23 5.69 -4.88 10.82
N ARG A 24 5.63 -3.65 10.30
CA ARG A 24 6.74 -2.69 10.29
C ARG A 24 7.99 -3.26 9.61
N ASP A 25 7.78 -4.09 8.60
CA ASP A 25 8.83 -4.68 7.78
C ASP A 25 9.05 -3.78 6.55
N LEU A 26 9.93 -2.81 6.68
CA LEU A 26 10.21 -1.86 5.59
C LEU A 26 10.75 -2.57 4.35
N ALA A 27 11.71 -3.47 4.54
CA ALA A 27 12.31 -4.22 3.43
C ALA A 27 11.26 -5.08 2.72
N GLY A 28 10.40 -5.77 3.47
CA GLY A 28 9.32 -6.58 2.91
C GLY A 28 8.28 -5.75 2.18
N THR A 29 7.96 -4.56 2.71
CA THR A 29 7.06 -3.62 2.06
C THR A 29 7.63 -3.16 0.72
N LEU A 30 8.88 -2.69 0.70
CA LEU A 30 9.52 -2.18 -0.51
C LEU A 30 9.77 -3.28 -1.55
N ALA A 31 9.96 -4.53 -1.12
CA ALA A 31 10.14 -5.65 -2.03
C ALA A 31 8.92 -5.90 -2.93
N CYS A 32 7.75 -5.39 -2.59
CA CYS A 32 6.55 -5.48 -3.41
C CYS A 32 6.50 -4.46 -4.56
N PHE A 33 7.39 -3.48 -4.56
CA PHE A 33 7.39 -2.35 -5.51
C PHE A 33 8.48 -2.50 -6.56
N ALA A 34 8.19 -2.03 -7.78
CA ALA A 34 9.21 -1.82 -8.81
C ALA A 34 10.13 -0.66 -8.39
N PRO A 35 11.41 -0.65 -8.85
CA PRO A 35 12.36 0.40 -8.47
C PRO A 35 11.89 1.83 -8.79
N ASP A 36 11.18 2.00 -9.89
CA ASP A 36 10.66 3.28 -10.38
C ASP A 36 9.18 3.49 -10.03
N ALA A 37 8.68 2.81 -9.00
CA ALA A 37 7.28 2.86 -8.61
C ALA A 37 6.83 4.27 -8.24
N ARG A 38 5.56 4.53 -8.54
CA ARG A 38 4.87 5.75 -8.15
C ARG A 38 3.78 5.42 -7.13
N PHE A 39 3.69 6.18 -6.06
CA PHE A 39 2.69 6.03 -5.01
C PHE A 39 1.97 7.35 -4.82
N GLY A 40 0.65 7.37 -4.92
CA GLY A 40 -0.12 8.59 -4.77
C GLY A 40 -1.23 8.45 -3.75
N ILE A 41 -1.43 9.48 -2.94
CA ILE A 41 -2.65 9.67 -2.17
C ILE A 41 -3.54 10.57 -3.02
N ALA A 42 -4.27 9.92 -3.95
CA ALA A 42 -4.85 10.59 -5.10
C ALA A 42 -5.87 11.66 -4.73
N ASN A 43 -6.71 11.41 -3.70
CA ASN A 43 -7.71 12.39 -3.27
C ASN A 43 -7.14 13.51 -2.41
N HIS A 44 -5.83 13.47 -2.09
CA HIS A 44 -5.11 14.55 -1.42
C HIS A 44 -4.11 15.25 -2.33
N GLY A 45 -3.96 14.77 -3.58
CA GLY A 45 -3.05 15.38 -4.55
C GLY A 45 -1.57 15.24 -4.21
N VAL A 46 -1.19 14.22 -3.43
CA VAL A 46 0.19 13.97 -2.99
C VAL A 46 0.73 12.75 -3.70
N PHE A 47 1.93 12.86 -4.29
CA PHE A 47 2.55 11.77 -5.05
C PHE A 47 4.01 11.61 -4.65
N TYR A 48 4.46 10.36 -4.61
CA TYR A 48 5.83 9.95 -4.30
C TYR A 48 6.37 9.13 -5.46
N GLN A 49 7.61 9.39 -5.85
CA GLN A 49 8.28 8.71 -6.96
C GLN A 49 9.56 8.05 -6.48
N GLY A 50 9.75 6.79 -6.86
CA GLY A 50 10.96 6.01 -6.55
C GLY A 50 10.84 5.21 -5.27
N ARG A 51 11.00 3.89 -5.42
CA ARG A 51 10.90 2.92 -4.31
C ARG A 51 11.87 3.24 -3.18
N ASP A 52 13.15 3.44 -3.52
CA ASP A 52 14.22 3.55 -2.54
C ASP A 52 14.49 4.99 -2.10
N THR A 53 13.69 5.93 -2.57
CA THR A 53 13.77 7.35 -2.27
C THR A 53 12.48 7.84 -1.61
N GLU A 54 11.56 8.42 -2.39
CA GLU A 54 10.36 9.04 -1.81
C GLU A 54 9.37 8.04 -1.21
N VAL A 55 9.18 6.89 -1.85
CA VAL A 55 8.27 5.85 -1.31
C VAL A 55 8.83 5.30 0.00
N ARG A 56 10.12 4.99 0.04
CA ARG A 56 10.80 4.57 1.27
C ARG A 56 10.62 5.60 2.40
N GLY A 57 10.86 6.87 2.09
CA GLY A 57 10.73 7.96 3.07
C GLY A 57 9.31 8.05 3.64
N MET A 58 8.29 7.86 2.80
CA MET A 58 6.90 7.86 3.25
C MET A 58 6.63 6.74 4.28
N TYR A 59 7.10 5.52 4.01
CA TYR A 59 6.91 4.41 4.94
C TYR A 59 7.74 4.56 6.23
N GLU A 60 8.92 5.14 6.14
CA GLU A 60 9.72 5.46 7.34
C GLU A 60 8.96 6.45 8.24
N ARG A 61 8.37 7.49 7.66
CA ARG A 61 7.55 8.46 8.41
C ARG A 61 6.30 7.83 9.01
N LEU A 62 5.65 6.94 8.27
CA LEU A 62 4.48 6.21 8.77
C LEU A 62 4.83 5.40 10.02
N ALA A 63 5.95 4.68 9.98
CA ALA A 63 6.41 3.87 11.10
C ALA A 63 6.73 4.73 12.34
N ASP A 64 7.27 5.93 12.14
CA ASP A 64 7.56 6.85 13.24
C ASP A 64 6.31 7.52 13.80
N ARG A 65 5.34 7.81 12.94
CA ARG A 65 4.15 8.58 13.28
C ARG A 65 3.20 7.83 14.21
N TYR A 66 3.05 6.52 14.01
CA TYR A 66 2.08 5.71 14.74
C TYR A 66 2.77 4.62 15.53
N ALA A 67 2.23 4.34 16.72
CA ALA A 67 2.68 3.21 17.54
C ALA A 67 2.26 1.88 16.89
N ARG A 68 1.12 1.87 16.19
CA ARG A 68 0.61 0.69 15.48
C ARG A 68 -0.16 1.11 14.25
N VAL A 69 0.01 0.33 13.18
CA VAL A 69 -0.76 0.44 11.95
C VAL A 69 -1.41 -0.90 11.68
N TRP A 70 -2.70 -0.91 11.38
CA TRP A 70 -3.44 -2.13 11.06
C TRP A 70 -4.33 -1.89 9.84
N HIS A 71 -4.33 -2.87 8.92
CA HIS A 71 -5.19 -2.91 7.74
C HIS A 71 -5.96 -4.22 7.76
N GLY A 72 -7.24 -4.20 7.42
CA GLY A 72 -8.06 -5.41 7.40
C GLY A 72 -9.43 -5.22 6.76
N ASP A 73 -10.25 -6.25 6.85
CA ASP A 73 -11.58 -6.31 6.26
C ASP A 73 -11.52 -6.05 4.75
N PHE A 74 -10.61 -6.75 4.07
CA PHE A 74 -10.32 -6.54 2.65
C PHE A 74 -11.44 -7.04 1.75
N ASP A 75 -11.71 -6.26 0.70
CA ASP A 75 -12.53 -6.64 -0.43
C ASP A 75 -11.71 -6.34 -1.70
N HIS A 76 -11.22 -7.39 -2.34
CA HIS A 76 -10.34 -7.29 -3.51
C HIS A 76 -11.10 -7.56 -4.79
N VAL A 77 -10.81 -6.79 -5.83
CA VAL A 77 -11.25 -7.03 -7.20
C VAL A 77 -10.01 -7.13 -8.09
N PHE A 78 -9.93 -8.19 -8.88
CA PHE A 78 -8.77 -8.47 -9.72
C PHE A 78 -9.10 -8.33 -11.20
N ASP A 79 -8.22 -7.65 -11.93
CA ASP A 79 -8.19 -7.67 -13.39
C ASP A 79 -6.90 -8.36 -13.80
N VAL A 80 -6.97 -9.66 -14.06
CA VAL A 80 -5.78 -10.47 -14.35
C VAL A 80 -5.13 -10.05 -15.67
N PRO A 81 -5.87 -9.89 -16.80
CA PRO A 81 -5.22 -9.46 -18.04
C PRO A 81 -4.50 -8.12 -17.94
N ALA A 82 -5.07 -7.16 -17.22
CA ALA A 82 -4.49 -5.84 -17.07
C ALA A 82 -3.46 -5.77 -15.92
N GLN A 83 -3.35 -6.83 -15.11
CA GLN A 83 -2.46 -6.87 -13.93
C GLN A 83 -2.77 -5.72 -12.96
N ARG A 84 -4.06 -5.59 -12.62
CA ARG A 84 -4.54 -4.55 -11.71
C ARG A 84 -5.37 -5.15 -10.60
N VAL A 85 -5.31 -4.51 -9.43
CA VAL A 85 -6.10 -4.89 -8.26
C VAL A 85 -6.71 -3.63 -7.67
N ALA A 86 -7.99 -3.69 -7.33
CA ALA A 86 -8.63 -2.69 -6.46
C ALA A 86 -8.92 -3.36 -5.12
N SER A 87 -8.53 -2.70 -4.03
CA SER A 87 -8.71 -3.23 -2.68
C SER A 87 -9.39 -2.19 -1.81
N ARG A 88 -10.55 -2.53 -1.28
CA ARG A 88 -11.23 -1.72 -0.26
C ARG A 88 -10.96 -2.34 1.11
N PHE A 89 -10.68 -1.51 2.11
CA PHE A 89 -10.29 -2.01 3.43
C PHE A 89 -10.48 -0.95 4.52
N ARG A 90 -10.38 -1.39 5.77
CA ARG A 90 -10.37 -0.53 6.93
C ARG A 90 -8.95 -0.37 7.45
N VAL A 91 -8.66 0.81 8.01
CA VAL A 91 -7.39 1.13 8.63
C VAL A 91 -7.62 1.54 10.08
N GLU A 92 -6.79 1.03 10.98
CA GLU A 92 -6.70 1.50 12.36
C GLU A 92 -5.25 1.90 12.63
N ASN A 93 -5.01 3.20 12.72
CA ASN A 93 -3.71 3.75 13.12
C ASN A 93 -3.80 4.15 14.59
N THR A 94 -2.90 3.63 15.42
CA THR A 94 -2.84 3.98 16.85
C THR A 94 -1.71 4.96 17.08
N THR A 95 -2.02 6.13 17.62
CA THR A 95 -1.00 7.14 17.97
C THR A 95 -0.15 6.68 19.15
N HIS A 96 0.97 7.36 19.40
CA HIS A 96 1.83 7.05 20.54
C HIS A 96 1.14 7.32 21.88
N GLU A 97 0.08 8.13 21.90
CA GLU A 97 -0.76 8.38 23.07
C GLU A 97 -1.89 7.36 23.24
N GLY A 98 -1.99 6.39 22.30
CA GLY A 98 -3.00 5.33 22.35
C GLY A 98 -4.33 5.67 21.70
N GLU A 99 -4.43 6.81 21.01
CA GLU A 99 -5.64 7.19 20.28
C GLU A 99 -5.72 6.45 18.95
N LYS A 100 -6.90 5.92 18.63
CA LYS A 100 -7.13 5.22 17.36
C LYS A 100 -7.71 6.17 16.32
N ARG A 101 -7.09 6.13 15.13
CA ARG A 101 -7.55 6.86 13.95
C ARG A 101 -8.08 5.84 12.94
N LEU A 102 -9.40 5.86 12.72
CA LEU A 102 -10.08 4.89 11.86
C LEU A 102 -10.28 5.47 10.47
N LYS A 103 -10.01 4.66 9.44
CA LYS A 103 -10.19 5.07 8.04
C LYS A 103 -10.83 3.96 7.24
N ASN A 104 -11.53 4.36 6.18
CA ASN A 104 -12.00 3.47 5.12
C ASN A 104 -11.30 3.90 3.83
N ASN A 105 -10.47 3.01 3.30
CA ASN A 105 -9.62 3.31 2.17
C ASN A 105 -9.89 2.39 0.98
N CYS A 106 -9.49 2.84 -0.20
CA CYS A 106 -9.43 2.03 -1.40
C CYS A 106 -8.10 2.28 -2.11
N ASN A 107 -7.36 1.21 -2.40
CA ASN A 107 -6.14 1.27 -3.18
C ASN A 107 -6.36 0.70 -4.56
N PHE A 108 -5.78 1.37 -5.57
CA PHE A 108 -5.63 0.83 -6.91
C PHE A 108 -4.17 0.49 -7.13
N PHE A 109 -3.91 -0.80 -7.43
CA PHE A 109 -2.56 -1.32 -7.72
C PHE A 109 -2.45 -1.63 -9.20
N ALA A 110 -1.41 -1.14 -9.85
CA ALA A 110 -1.05 -1.52 -11.20
C ALA A 110 0.33 -2.17 -11.18
N LEU A 111 0.43 -3.39 -11.70
CA LEU A 111 1.66 -4.17 -11.69
C LEU A 111 2.38 -4.13 -13.03
N ARG A 112 3.70 -4.25 -12.97
CA ARG A 112 4.56 -4.55 -14.11
C ARG A 112 5.66 -5.50 -13.65
N GLY A 113 5.83 -6.61 -14.37
CA GLY A 113 6.83 -7.60 -14.01
C GLY A 113 6.61 -8.25 -12.66
N GLY A 114 5.35 -8.36 -12.21
CA GLY A 114 5.01 -8.98 -10.94
C GLY A 114 5.19 -8.09 -9.71
N LEU A 115 5.49 -6.80 -9.89
CA LEU A 115 5.68 -5.83 -8.81
C LEU A 115 4.78 -4.62 -9.00
N PHE A 116 4.49 -3.89 -7.92
CA PHE A 116 3.71 -2.66 -8.00
C PHE A 116 4.50 -1.59 -8.75
N GLN A 117 3.99 -1.19 -9.91
CA GLN A 117 4.50 -0.06 -10.67
C GLN A 117 3.87 1.24 -10.20
N GLU A 118 2.57 1.18 -9.86
CA GLU A 118 1.80 2.33 -9.45
C GLU A 118 0.78 1.91 -8.40
N VAL A 119 0.71 2.65 -7.32
CA VAL A 119 -0.30 2.48 -6.28
C VAL A 119 -0.95 3.82 -6.02
N PHE A 120 -2.27 3.89 -6.21
CA PHE A 120 -3.06 5.07 -5.86
C PHE A 120 -3.99 4.74 -4.71
N VAL A 121 -3.86 5.52 -3.64
CA VAL A 121 -4.65 5.39 -2.42
C VAL A 121 -5.71 6.48 -2.39
N TYR A 122 -6.92 6.08 -2.13
CA TYR A 122 -8.04 6.97 -1.79
C TYR A 122 -8.38 6.70 -0.34
N MET A 123 -8.23 7.72 0.52
CA MET A 123 -8.45 7.53 1.94
C MET A 123 -9.49 8.48 2.50
N SER A 124 -10.28 8.00 3.45
CA SER A 124 -11.20 8.85 4.19
C SER A 124 -10.42 9.70 5.19
N GLY A 125 -10.91 10.93 5.41
CA GLY A 125 -10.32 11.83 6.37
C GLY A 125 -8.97 12.39 5.97
N GLU A 126 -8.15 12.70 6.96
CA GLU A 126 -6.83 13.32 6.77
C GLU A 126 -5.82 12.39 6.11
N ASN A 127 -4.78 12.97 5.51
CA ASN A 127 -3.69 12.19 4.93
C ASN A 127 -2.79 11.64 6.05
N SER A 128 -2.84 10.32 6.28
CA SER A 128 -2.01 9.65 7.27
C SER A 128 -0.63 9.23 6.74
N LEU A 129 -0.38 9.45 5.45
CA LEU A 129 0.85 9.04 4.75
C LEU A 129 1.70 10.25 4.32
N GLN A 130 1.54 11.36 4.98
CA GLN A 130 2.32 12.55 4.67
C GLN A 130 3.71 12.56 5.32
#